data_1e7d7ed54e125c6d66ad4c9cacc7dca2
#
_entry.id   1e7d7ed54e125c6d66ad4c9cacc7dca2
#
_cell.length_a   1.000
_cell.length_b   1.000
_cell.length_c   1.000
_cell.angle_alpha   90.00
_cell.angle_beta   90.00
_cell.angle_gamma   90.00
#
_symmetry.space_group_name_H-M   'P 1'
#
loop_
_entity.id
_entity.type
_entity.pdbx_description
1 polymer ?
#
loop_
_entity_poly.entity_id
_entity_poly.type
_entity_poly.pdbx_seq_one_letter_code
_entity_poly.pdbx_strand_id
1 'polypeptide(L)'
;MLSEAKHLNFSNRAIQKRSEILRFAQNDIGRSIVILVSLVKENRMPIRAKYVHTNLIARDWKRLVRFYKEVFGCEPKGPERDLSAAWLDRVNSVPNARLRGVHLRLPGYDDDGPTLEIFSYDQLIERGLPRANECGFGHIAFAVENVDEALQAVIAAGGGAVGEIAAAEVRGVGLLRVVYARDPEGNIVELQKWS
;
A
#
# COMPACT_ATOMS: atom_id res chain seq x y z
N MET A 1 24.02 -22.62 15.10
CA MET A 1 25.28 -21.84 15.07
C MET A 1 26.13 -22.01 13.80
N LEU A 2 25.92 -23.00 12.94
CA LEU A 2 26.70 -23.17 11.67
C LEU A 2 26.06 -22.54 10.43
N SER A 3 24.82 -22.05 10.51
CA SER A 3 24.10 -21.44 9.38
C SER A 3 24.37 -19.95 9.20
N GLU A 4 24.54 -19.20 10.29
CA GLU A 4 24.80 -17.75 10.21
C GLU A 4 26.22 -17.40 9.72
N ALA A 5 27.20 -18.23 10.04
CA ALA A 5 28.58 -18.02 9.57
C ALA A 5 28.74 -18.18 8.05
N LYS A 6 27.86 -18.96 7.39
CA LYS A 6 27.92 -19.12 5.92
C LYS A 6 27.33 -17.93 5.18
N HIS A 7 26.29 -17.28 5.71
CA HIS A 7 25.69 -16.09 5.08
C HIS A 7 26.57 -14.85 5.17
N LEU A 8 27.24 -14.66 6.31
CA LEU A 8 28.21 -13.54 6.49
C LEU A 8 29.45 -13.69 5.60
N ASN A 9 29.90 -14.93 5.34
CA ASN A 9 31.06 -15.17 4.48
C ASN A 9 30.76 -14.92 2.99
N PHE A 10 29.51 -15.15 2.54
CA PHE A 10 29.11 -14.85 1.15
C PHE A 10 29.01 -13.35 0.87
N SER A 11 28.46 -12.57 1.82
CA SER A 11 28.36 -11.10 1.69
C SER A 11 29.73 -10.44 1.72
N ASN A 12 30.64 -10.87 2.58
CA ASN A 12 31.98 -10.31 2.67
C ASN A 12 32.85 -10.63 1.43
N ARG A 13 32.70 -11.83 0.83
CA ARG A 13 33.38 -12.16 -0.42
C ARG A 13 32.88 -11.33 -1.62
N ALA A 14 31.58 -11.02 -1.66
CA ALA A 14 31.00 -10.19 -2.72
C ALA A 14 31.47 -8.72 -2.61
N ILE A 15 31.56 -8.19 -1.38
CA ILE A 15 32.05 -6.83 -1.12
C ILE A 15 33.55 -6.73 -1.41
N GLN A 16 34.34 -7.73 -1.03
CA GLN A 16 35.78 -7.75 -1.26
C GLN A 16 36.11 -7.86 -2.76
N LYS A 17 35.38 -8.70 -3.51
CA LYS A 17 35.50 -8.80 -4.95
C LYS A 17 35.10 -7.51 -5.68
N ARG A 18 34.12 -6.76 -5.19
CA ARG A 18 33.75 -5.44 -5.70
C ARG A 18 34.85 -4.40 -5.49
N SER A 19 35.51 -4.41 -4.33
CA SER A 19 36.60 -3.47 -4.04
C SER A 19 37.84 -3.76 -4.85
N GLU A 20 38.13 -5.02 -5.17
CA GLU A 20 39.25 -5.41 -6.04
C GLU A 20 39.01 -5.02 -7.49
N ILE A 21 37.80 -5.20 -8.02
CA ILE A 21 37.41 -4.77 -9.36
C ILE A 21 37.51 -3.24 -9.50
N LEU A 22 37.10 -2.48 -8.48
CA LEU A 22 37.20 -1.02 -8.46
C LEU A 22 38.65 -0.53 -8.36
N ARG A 23 39.56 -1.23 -7.67
CA ARG A 23 40.98 -0.90 -7.61
C ARG A 23 41.69 -1.23 -8.92
N PHE A 24 41.32 -2.27 -9.62
CA PHE A 24 41.87 -2.62 -10.95
C PHE A 24 41.46 -1.59 -12.02
N ALA A 25 40.27 -1.02 -11.90
CA ALA A 25 39.73 -0.03 -12.85
C ALA A 25 40.40 1.36 -12.71
N GLN A 26 41.10 1.64 -11.60
CA GLN A 26 41.82 2.92 -11.40
C GLN A 26 43.23 2.94 -12.00
N ASN A 27 43.82 1.79 -12.36
CA ASN A 27 45.24 1.70 -12.73
C ASN A 27 45.54 1.50 -14.22
N ASP A 28 44.54 1.26 -15.10
CA ASP A 28 44.82 1.13 -16.53
C ASP A 28 43.68 1.67 -17.44
N ILE A 29 44.05 2.75 -18.14
CA ILE A 29 43.49 3.18 -19.45
C ILE A 29 42.08 3.74 -19.44
N GLY A 30 42.00 5.04 -19.40
CA GLY A 30 40.80 5.90 -19.41
C GLY A 30 40.04 6.01 -20.72
N ARG A 31 39.63 4.95 -21.38
CA ARG A 31 38.56 5.01 -22.44
C ARG A 31 37.75 3.73 -22.67
N SER A 32 38.22 2.57 -22.24
CA SER A 32 37.49 1.30 -22.55
C SER A 32 36.64 0.76 -21.38
N ILE A 33 36.79 1.26 -20.18
CA ILE A 33 36.16 0.70 -18.97
C ILE A 33 34.76 1.27 -18.72
N VAL A 34 34.44 2.45 -19.24
CA VAL A 34 33.09 3.02 -19.16
C VAL A 34 32.05 2.18 -19.90
N ILE A 35 32.46 1.42 -20.91
CA ILE A 35 31.56 0.56 -21.70
C ILE A 35 31.25 -0.77 -21.01
N LEU A 36 32.18 -1.31 -20.19
CA LEU A 36 31.94 -2.61 -19.53
C LEU A 36 31.07 -2.53 -18.27
N VAL A 37 31.07 -1.40 -17.55
CA VAL A 37 30.19 -1.19 -16.38
C VAL A 37 28.75 -0.92 -16.81
N SER A 38 28.53 -0.46 -18.04
CA SER A 38 27.19 -0.23 -18.60
C SER A 38 26.50 -1.51 -19.11
N LEU A 39 27.21 -2.62 -19.25
CA LEU A 39 26.69 -3.88 -19.80
C LEU A 39 26.29 -4.90 -18.73
N VAL A 40 26.61 -4.69 -17.47
CA VAL A 40 26.04 -5.48 -16.38
C VAL A 40 24.85 -4.72 -15.77
N LYS A 41 23.91 -4.27 -16.59
CA LYS A 41 22.52 -4.28 -16.15
C LYS A 41 22.20 -5.77 -15.98
N GLU A 42 22.30 -6.26 -14.73
CA GLU A 42 21.62 -7.50 -14.38
C GLU A 42 20.22 -7.38 -14.93
N ASN A 43 19.91 -8.19 -15.91
CA ASN A 43 18.57 -8.31 -16.50
C ASN A 43 17.72 -9.03 -15.43
N ARG A 44 17.49 -8.34 -14.28
CA ARG A 44 16.62 -8.83 -13.23
C ARG A 44 15.22 -8.82 -13.80
N MET A 45 14.80 -9.99 -14.24
CA MET A 45 13.40 -10.19 -14.59
C MET A 45 12.55 -9.77 -13.38
N PRO A 46 11.51 -8.97 -13.56
CA PRO A 46 10.62 -8.61 -12.48
C PRO A 46 10.06 -9.87 -11.81
N ILE A 47 9.91 -9.81 -10.50
CA ILE A 47 9.25 -10.89 -9.76
C ILE A 47 7.83 -11.05 -10.30
N ARG A 48 7.41 -12.27 -10.60
CA ARG A 48 6.00 -12.54 -10.91
C ARG A 48 5.18 -12.28 -9.66
N ALA A 49 4.33 -11.27 -9.69
CA ALA A 49 3.48 -10.88 -8.58
C ALA A 49 2.06 -10.58 -9.05
N LYS A 50 1.07 -10.82 -8.18
CA LYS A 50 -0.31 -10.38 -8.33
C LYS A 50 -0.63 -9.49 -7.14
N TYR A 51 -1.25 -8.34 -7.38
CA TYR A 51 -1.74 -7.49 -6.29
C TYR A 51 -2.91 -8.19 -5.58
N VAL A 52 -2.87 -8.27 -4.25
CA VAL A 52 -3.82 -9.07 -3.46
C VAL A 52 -4.74 -8.20 -2.61
N HIS A 53 -4.19 -7.27 -1.84
CA HIS A 53 -5.00 -6.43 -0.97
C HIS A 53 -4.29 -5.11 -0.58
N THR A 54 -5.10 -4.16 -0.10
CA THR A 54 -4.67 -3.04 0.74
C THR A 54 -5.15 -3.32 2.15
N ASN A 55 -4.32 -3.02 3.16
CA ASN A 55 -4.70 -3.15 4.57
C ASN A 55 -4.89 -1.79 5.22
N LEU A 56 -6.01 -1.64 5.95
CA LEU A 56 -6.30 -0.50 6.82
C LEU A 56 -6.33 -0.96 8.27
N ILE A 57 -5.57 -0.28 9.11
CA ILE A 57 -5.60 -0.50 10.56
C ILE A 57 -6.53 0.54 11.17
N ALA A 58 -7.54 0.07 11.89
CA ALA A 58 -8.61 0.87 12.46
C ALA A 58 -8.65 0.74 14.00
N ARG A 59 -9.12 1.78 14.67
CA ARG A 59 -9.50 1.71 16.10
C ARG A 59 -10.75 0.88 16.29
N ASP A 60 -11.75 1.13 15.45
CA ASP A 60 -12.99 0.37 15.38
C ASP A 60 -13.17 -0.22 13.97
N TRP A 61 -12.60 -1.41 13.77
CA TRP A 61 -12.68 -2.09 12.47
C TRP A 61 -14.13 -2.41 12.07
N LYS A 62 -15.04 -2.66 13.02
CA LYS A 62 -16.45 -2.93 12.70
C LYS A 62 -17.18 -1.70 12.17
N ARG A 63 -16.90 -0.53 12.74
CA ARG A 63 -17.41 0.76 12.25
C ARG A 63 -16.86 1.04 10.85
N LEU A 64 -15.58 0.81 10.64
CA LEU A 64 -14.95 1.05 9.34
C LEU A 64 -15.47 0.08 8.27
N VAL A 65 -15.69 -1.18 8.60
CA VAL A 65 -16.33 -2.16 7.72
C VAL A 65 -17.75 -1.71 7.32
N ARG A 66 -18.56 -1.25 8.27
CA ARG A 66 -19.90 -0.72 7.96
C ARG A 66 -19.83 0.43 6.98
N PHE A 67 -18.94 1.38 7.20
CA PHE A 67 -18.71 2.50 6.31
C PHE A 67 -18.43 2.05 4.86
N TYR A 68 -17.45 1.18 4.64
CA TYR A 68 -17.12 0.72 3.29
C TYR A 68 -18.24 -0.12 2.64
N LYS A 69 -19.03 -0.83 3.44
CA LYS A 69 -20.23 -1.55 2.96
C LYS A 69 -21.33 -0.60 2.52
N GLU A 70 -21.68 0.36 3.38
CA GLU A 70 -22.83 1.25 3.17
C GLU A 70 -22.56 2.30 2.10
N VAL A 71 -21.34 2.84 2.04
CA VAL A 71 -20.98 3.92 1.10
C VAL A 71 -20.58 3.37 -0.27
N PHE A 72 -19.77 2.31 -0.30
CA PHE A 72 -19.17 1.82 -1.54
C PHE A 72 -19.65 0.45 -1.99
N GLY A 73 -20.53 -0.21 -1.24
CA GLY A 73 -21.00 -1.54 -1.59
C GLY A 73 -19.95 -2.64 -1.46
N CYS A 74 -18.91 -2.42 -0.65
CA CYS A 74 -17.95 -3.47 -0.33
C CYS A 74 -18.61 -4.59 0.47
N GLU A 75 -18.25 -5.85 0.22
CA GLU A 75 -18.85 -7.00 0.90
C GLU A 75 -17.81 -7.85 1.63
N PRO A 76 -18.13 -8.40 2.83
CA PRO A 76 -17.23 -9.31 3.51
C PRO A 76 -16.85 -10.51 2.64
N LYS A 77 -15.55 -10.81 2.58
CA LYS A 77 -14.99 -11.97 1.90
C LYS A 77 -14.42 -12.95 2.92
N GLY A 78 -15.10 -14.05 3.14
CA GLY A 78 -14.75 -15.03 4.16
C GLY A 78 -15.15 -14.62 5.58
N PRO A 79 -14.76 -15.40 6.59
CA PRO A 79 -15.10 -15.15 7.98
C PRO A 79 -14.30 -13.99 8.58
N GLU A 80 -14.85 -13.41 9.64
CA GLU A 80 -14.07 -12.54 10.54
C GLU A 80 -12.87 -13.32 11.09
N ARG A 81 -11.74 -12.65 11.23
CA ARG A 81 -10.49 -13.22 11.73
C ARG A 81 -10.20 -12.69 13.12
N ASP A 82 -9.71 -13.57 13.97
CA ASP A 82 -9.10 -13.28 15.27
C ASP A 82 -7.79 -14.06 15.32
N LEU A 83 -6.69 -13.39 15.09
CA LEU A 83 -5.38 -14.01 14.88
C LEU A 83 -4.42 -13.56 15.98
N SER A 84 -3.84 -14.57 16.66
CA SER A 84 -2.77 -14.36 17.65
C SER A 84 -1.91 -15.61 17.69
N ALA A 85 -0.64 -15.50 17.40
CA ALA A 85 0.32 -16.60 17.54
C ALA A 85 1.73 -16.11 17.23
N ALA A 86 2.73 -16.86 17.62
CA ALA A 86 4.15 -16.52 17.40
C ALA A 86 4.56 -16.32 15.94
N TRP A 87 3.85 -16.92 14.98
CA TRP A 87 4.10 -16.67 13.56
C TRP A 87 3.72 -15.24 13.17
N LEU A 88 2.63 -14.70 13.76
CA LEU A 88 2.15 -13.33 13.49
C LEU A 88 3.18 -12.30 13.99
N ASP A 89 3.71 -12.51 15.20
CA ASP A 89 4.76 -11.66 15.77
C ASP A 89 6.00 -11.62 14.88
N ARG A 90 6.38 -12.76 14.29
CA ARG A 90 7.53 -12.84 13.39
C ARG A 90 7.30 -12.14 12.05
N VAL A 91 6.07 -12.18 11.55
CA VAL A 91 5.73 -11.57 10.25
C VAL A 91 5.63 -10.05 10.34
N ASN A 92 5.02 -9.52 11.41
CA ASN A 92 4.75 -8.10 11.55
C ASN A 92 5.69 -7.36 12.52
N SER A 93 6.58 -8.11 13.24
CA SER A 93 7.49 -7.57 14.25
C SER A 93 6.78 -6.85 15.41
N VAL A 94 5.55 -7.25 15.73
CA VAL A 94 4.80 -6.74 16.88
C VAL A 94 4.72 -7.87 17.93
N PRO A 95 5.40 -7.75 19.07
CA PRO A 95 5.38 -8.78 20.09
C PRO A 95 3.97 -9.00 20.68
N ASN A 96 3.56 -10.26 20.85
CA ASN A 96 2.25 -10.64 21.34
C ASN A 96 1.09 -10.03 20.52
N ALA A 97 1.27 -9.94 19.22
CA ALA A 97 0.28 -9.38 18.33
C ALA A 97 -1.04 -10.17 18.39
N ARG A 98 -2.14 -9.46 18.52
CA ARG A 98 -3.48 -9.98 18.24
C ARG A 98 -4.19 -8.99 17.35
N LEU A 99 -4.70 -9.48 16.23
CA LEU A 99 -5.46 -8.67 15.29
C LEU A 99 -6.83 -9.31 15.00
N ARG A 100 -7.82 -8.44 14.85
CA ARG A 100 -9.20 -8.82 14.51
C ARG A 100 -9.69 -7.98 13.36
N GLY A 101 -10.43 -8.60 12.44
CA GLY A 101 -10.96 -7.90 11.30
C GLY A 101 -11.48 -8.84 10.22
N VAL A 102 -11.62 -8.30 9.03
CA VAL A 102 -12.17 -9.03 7.87
C VAL A 102 -11.62 -8.47 6.57
N HIS A 103 -11.61 -9.27 5.53
CA HIS A 103 -11.43 -8.81 4.16
C HIS A 103 -12.75 -8.36 3.57
N LEU A 104 -12.73 -7.28 2.83
CA LEU A 104 -13.84 -6.83 2.01
C LEU A 104 -13.53 -7.02 0.54
N ARG A 105 -14.46 -7.58 -0.22
CA ARG A 105 -14.46 -7.56 -1.68
C ARG A 105 -14.72 -6.13 -2.12
N LEU A 106 -13.92 -5.65 -3.06
CA LEU A 106 -14.11 -4.33 -3.66
C LEU A 106 -15.19 -4.39 -4.76
N PRO A 107 -16.01 -3.35 -4.92
CA PRO A 107 -17.00 -3.29 -6.01
C PRO A 107 -16.28 -3.23 -7.37
N GLY A 108 -16.93 -3.78 -8.40
CA GLY A 108 -16.39 -3.80 -9.76
C GLY A 108 -15.36 -4.88 -10.04
N TYR A 109 -15.11 -5.80 -9.10
CA TYR A 109 -14.23 -6.94 -9.27
C TYR A 109 -14.96 -8.26 -9.01
N ASP A 110 -14.50 -9.31 -9.72
CA ASP A 110 -14.90 -10.69 -9.47
C ASP A 110 -14.30 -11.23 -8.15
N ASP A 111 -14.68 -12.45 -7.79
CA ASP A 111 -14.22 -13.11 -6.56
C ASP A 111 -12.70 -13.21 -6.41
N ASP A 112 -11.96 -13.27 -7.51
CA ASP A 112 -10.50 -13.28 -7.56
C ASP A 112 -9.85 -11.89 -7.56
N GLY A 113 -10.66 -10.83 -7.46
CA GLY A 113 -10.21 -9.45 -7.37
C GLY A 113 -9.46 -9.14 -6.07
N PRO A 114 -8.77 -8.00 -6.02
CA PRO A 114 -8.11 -7.53 -4.81
C PRO A 114 -9.15 -7.22 -3.72
N THR A 115 -8.71 -7.29 -2.47
CA THR A 115 -9.57 -6.99 -1.31
C THR A 115 -9.06 -5.77 -0.53
N LEU A 116 -9.95 -5.19 0.25
CA LEU A 116 -9.60 -4.26 1.31
C LEU A 116 -9.62 -5.03 2.62
N GLU A 117 -8.46 -5.17 3.28
CA GLU A 117 -8.38 -5.71 4.63
C GLU A 117 -8.64 -4.60 5.64
N ILE A 118 -9.53 -4.84 6.60
CA ILE A 118 -9.78 -3.92 7.70
C ILE A 118 -9.54 -4.67 9.01
N PHE A 119 -8.51 -4.26 9.76
CA PHE A 119 -8.10 -4.91 11.00
C PHE A 119 -7.87 -3.89 12.12
N SER A 120 -8.03 -4.36 13.36
CA SER A 120 -7.55 -3.69 14.58
C SER A 120 -6.54 -4.57 15.29
N TYR A 121 -5.50 -3.95 15.84
CA TYR A 121 -4.60 -4.60 16.80
C TYR A 121 -5.03 -4.28 18.22
N ASP A 122 -4.79 -5.18 19.17
CA ASP A 122 -4.98 -4.89 20.61
C ASP A 122 -4.00 -3.82 21.09
N GLN A 123 -2.84 -3.70 20.43
CA GLN A 123 -1.81 -2.70 20.70
C GLN A 123 -1.71 -1.74 19.50
N LEU A 124 -2.60 -0.75 19.47
CA LEU A 124 -2.57 0.27 18.42
C LEU A 124 -1.53 1.35 18.74
N ILE A 125 -0.87 1.82 17.69
CA ILE A 125 -0.06 3.04 17.73
C ILE A 125 -0.84 4.13 17.03
N GLU A 126 -1.18 5.17 17.80
CA GLU A 126 -1.93 6.31 17.28
C GLU A 126 -1.09 7.15 16.33
N ARG A 127 -1.73 7.65 15.28
CA ARG A 127 -1.16 8.65 14.37
C ARG A 127 -2.08 9.84 14.23
N GLY A 128 -1.53 11.00 13.86
CA GLY A 128 -2.32 12.16 13.44
C GLY A 128 -3.09 11.90 12.15
N LEU A 129 -4.01 12.82 11.81
CA LEU A 129 -4.70 12.76 10.52
C LEU A 129 -3.71 12.98 9.38
N PRO A 130 -3.60 12.06 8.42
CA PRO A 130 -2.69 12.18 7.29
C PRO A 130 -3.10 13.37 6.40
N ARG A 131 -2.10 14.03 5.80
CA ARG A 131 -2.33 15.07 4.80
C ARG A 131 -2.12 14.50 3.40
N ALA A 132 -2.79 15.07 2.40
CA ALA A 132 -2.69 14.58 1.02
C ALA A 132 -1.26 14.63 0.44
N ASN A 133 -0.40 15.50 0.98
CA ASN A 133 1.01 15.66 0.59
C ASN A 133 2.01 15.07 1.61
N GLU A 134 1.54 14.24 2.53
CA GLU A 134 2.41 13.56 3.50
C GLU A 134 3.03 12.30 2.87
N CYS A 135 4.32 12.08 3.11
CA CYS A 135 5.01 10.90 2.59
C CYS A 135 4.41 9.62 3.16
N GLY A 136 4.15 8.65 2.29
CA GLY A 136 3.60 7.35 2.66
C GLY A 136 2.46 6.91 1.76
N PHE A 137 1.56 6.09 2.28
CA PHE A 137 0.36 5.68 1.56
C PHE A 137 -0.61 6.86 1.51
N GLY A 138 -0.89 7.36 0.30
CA GLY A 138 -1.67 8.58 0.10
C GLY A 138 -3.18 8.36 0.32
N HIS A 139 -3.81 7.58 -0.55
CA HIS A 139 -5.27 7.38 -0.54
C HIS A 139 -5.67 6.07 -1.25
N ILE A 140 -6.94 5.71 -1.08
CA ILE A 140 -7.65 4.73 -1.90
C ILE A 140 -8.62 5.53 -2.80
N ALA A 141 -8.73 5.16 -4.09
CA ALA A 141 -9.61 5.84 -5.02
C ALA A 141 -10.81 4.95 -5.41
N PHE A 142 -12.00 5.56 -5.47
CA PHE A 142 -13.22 4.94 -6.01
C PHE A 142 -13.74 5.77 -7.19
N ALA A 143 -13.97 5.11 -8.31
CA ALA A 143 -14.76 5.68 -9.40
C ALA A 143 -16.23 5.64 -8.99
N VAL A 144 -16.93 6.79 -9.09
CA VAL A 144 -18.33 6.94 -8.67
C VAL A 144 -19.16 7.58 -9.80
N GLU A 145 -20.46 7.29 -9.82
CA GLU A 145 -21.36 7.88 -10.82
C GLU A 145 -21.59 9.37 -10.59
N ASN A 146 -21.65 9.81 -9.32
CA ASN A 146 -21.84 11.19 -8.92
C ASN A 146 -20.96 11.52 -7.72
N VAL A 147 -20.00 12.42 -7.92
CA VAL A 147 -19.01 12.81 -6.88
C VAL A 147 -19.68 13.58 -5.73
N ASP A 148 -20.72 14.40 -6.02
CA ASP A 148 -21.43 15.17 -5.00
C ASP A 148 -22.24 14.25 -4.07
N GLU A 149 -22.98 13.32 -4.64
CA GLU A 149 -23.77 12.34 -3.88
C GLU A 149 -22.85 11.41 -3.07
N ALA A 150 -21.75 10.96 -3.67
CA ALA A 150 -20.78 10.11 -2.98
C ALA A 150 -20.14 10.84 -1.79
N LEU A 151 -19.80 12.12 -1.93
CA LEU A 151 -19.28 12.92 -0.82
C LEU A 151 -20.31 13.07 0.30
N GLN A 152 -21.58 13.34 -0.03
CA GLN A 152 -22.64 13.40 0.98
C GLN A 152 -22.84 12.05 1.69
N ALA A 153 -22.76 10.94 0.98
CA ALA A 153 -22.84 9.60 1.58
C ALA A 153 -21.67 9.34 2.54
N VAL A 154 -20.44 9.72 2.16
CA VAL A 154 -19.26 9.64 3.03
C VAL A 154 -19.48 10.44 4.31
N ILE A 155 -19.94 11.68 4.22
CA ILE A 155 -20.18 12.55 5.38
C ILE A 155 -21.28 11.96 6.27
N ALA A 156 -22.40 11.53 5.69
CA ALA A 156 -23.51 10.93 6.42
C ALA A 156 -23.12 9.64 7.17
N ALA A 157 -22.18 8.87 6.64
CA ALA A 157 -21.65 7.66 7.26
C ALA A 157 -20.51 7.92 8.29
N GLY A 158 -20.28 9.19 8.65
CA GLY A 158 -19.33 9.59 9.69
C GLY A 158 -17.90 9.82 9.21
N GLY A 159 -17.72 9.97 7.93
CA GLY A 159 -16.51 10.47 7.29
C GLY A 159 -16.49 12.01 7.21
N GLY A 160 -15.67 12.58 6.32
CA GLY A 160 -15.59 14.03 6.14
C GLY A 160 -14.92 14.43 4.83
N ALA A 161 -15.07 15.69 4.42
CA ALA A 161 -14.34 16.26 3.31
C ALA A 161 -12.89 16.63 3.71
N VAL A 162 -11.95 16.52 2.78
CA VAL A 162 -10.57 17.03 2.93
C VAL A 162 -10.42 18.35 2.19
N GLY A 163 -11.01 18.44 1.00
CA GLY A 163 -11.01 19.64 0.16
C GLY A 163 -12.39 19.86 -0.46
N GLU A 164 -12.44 20.68 -1.48
CA GLU A 164 -13.64 20.97 -2.26
C GLU A 164 -13.70 20.09 -3.51
N ILE A 165 -14.92 19.87 -4.04
CA ILE A 165 -15.08 19.19 -5.31
C ILE A 165 -14.52 20.09 -6.41
N ALA A 166 -13.63 19.56 -7.22
CA ALA A 166 -13.02 20.24 -8.35
C ALA A 166 -13.32 19.48 -9.66
N ALA A 167 -13.32 20.22 -10.76
CA ALA A 167 -13.34 19.66 -12.09
C ALA A 167 -12.21 20.26 -12.91
N ALA A 168 -11.48 19.43 -13.65
CA ALA A 168 -10.37 19.84 -14.48
C ALA A 168 -10.27 18.97 -15.73
N GLU A 169 -9.99 19.60 -16.86
CA GLU A 169 -9.62 18.87 -18.06
C GLU A 169 -8.18 18.38 -17.96
N VAL A 170 -7.98 17.06 -18.03
CA VAL A 170 -6.66 16.43 -18.03
C VAL A 170 -6.30 16.08 -19.47
N ARG A 171 -5.31 16.80 -20.02
CA ARG A 171 -4.90 16.66 -21.42
C ARG A 171 -4.61 15.20 -21.80
N GLY A 172 -5.34 14.72 -22.81
CA GLY A 172 -5.18 13.36 -23.34
C GLY A 172 -5.85 12.26 -22.52
N VAL A 173 -6.62 12.63 -21.47
CA VAL A 173 -7.35 11.67 -20.61
C VAL A 173 -8.85 11.96 -20.59
N GLY A 174 -9.27 13.21 -20.33
CA GLY A 174 -10.67 13.62 -20.28
C GLY A 174 -10.95 14.62 -19.17
N LEU A 175 -12.24 14.87 -18.91
CA LEU A 175 -12.69 15.72 -17.82
C LEU A 175 -12.77 14.92 -16.54
N LEU A 176 -11.94 15.29 -15.57
CA LEU A 176 -11.95 14.74 -14.21
C LEU A 176 -12.82 15.60 -13.30
N ARG A 177 -13.78 14.97 -12.58
CA ARG A 177 -14.43 15.54 -11.40
C ARG A 177 -13.99 14.74 -10.17
N VAL A 178 -13.47 15.40 -9.15
CA VAL A 178 -12.77 14.73 -8.04
C VAL A 178 -12.91 15.50 -6.73
N VAL A 179 -12.86 14.75 -5.62
CA VAL A 179 -12.68 15.28 -4.27
C VAL A 179 -11.93 14.27 -3.41
N TYR A 180 -11.10 14.76 -2.49
CA TYR A 180 -10.60 13.94 -1.39
C TYR A 180 -11.54 14.04 -0.19
N ALA A 181 -11.86 12.90 0.36
CA ALA A 181 -12.67 12.73 1.56
C ALA A 181 -11.90 11.91 2.60
N ARG A 182 -12.47 11.75 3.79
CA ARG A 182 -11.94 10.87 4.84
C ARG A 182 -12.96 9.82 5.21
N ASP A 183 -12.48 8.63 5.48
CA ASP A 183 -13.27 7.62 6.18
C ASP A 183 -13.35 7.95 7.70
N PRO A 184 -14.15 7.21 8.50
CA PRO A 184 -14.30 7.44 9.95
C PRO A 184 -13.01 7.29 10.78
N GLU A 185 -11.97 6.67 10.24
CA GLU A 185 -10.64 6.53 10.87
C GLU A 185 -9.65 7.60 10.40
N GLY A 186 -10.09 8.46 9.45
CA GLY A 186 -9.30 9.56 8.91
C GLY A 186 -8.43 9.20 7.71
N ASN A 187 -8.52 7.98 7.16
CA ASN A 187 -7.81 7.65 5.93
C ASN A 187 -8.40 8.44 4.76
N ILE A 188 -7.53 8.87 3.84
CA ILE A 188 -7.98 9.63 2.68
C ILE A 188 -8.56 8.68 1.64
N VAL A 189 -9.74 9.06 1.13
CA VAL A 189 -10.45 8.38 0.05
C VAL A 189 -10.67 9.38 -1.06
N GLU A 190 -10.23 9.05 -2.28
CA GLU A 190 -10.53 9.84 -3.48
C GLU A 190 -11.83 9.36 -4.11
N LEU A 191 -12.74 10.29 -4.35
CA LEU A 191 -13.97 10.08 -5.11
C LEU A 191 -13.79 10.73 -6.47
N GLN A 192 -13.84 9.95 -7.56
CA GLN A 192 -13.54 10.46 -8.89
C GLN A 192 -14.53 9.99 -9.94
N LYS A 193 -14.76 10.84 -10.94
CA LYS A 193 -15.48 10.53 -12.17
C LYS A 193 -14.75 11.11 -13.35
N TRP A 194 -14.59 10.27 -14.38
CA TRP A 194 -14.05 10.67 -15.69
C TRP A 194 -15.17 10.71 -16.74
N SER A 195 -15.12 11.69 -17.64
CA SER A 195 -16.03 11.83 -18.78
C SER A 195 -15.33 12.42 -20.01
#